data_e50dc1bf385bdca8bb5dfe92d3b16942
#
_entry.id   e50dc1bf385bdca8bb5dfe92d3b16942
#
_cell.length_a   1.000
_cell.length_b   1.000
_cell.length_c   1.000
_cell.angle_alpha   90.00
_cell.angle_beta   90.00
_cell.angle_gamma   90.00
#
_symmetry.space_group_name_H-M   'P 1'
#
loop_
_entity.id
_entity.type
_entity.pdbx_description
1 polymer ?
#
loop_
_entity_poly.entity_id
_entity_poly.type
_entity_poly.pdbx_seq_one_letter_code
_entity_poly.pdbx_strand_id
1 'polypeptide(L)'
;MRAVTWTQVAQYIILIIAYMTPVVWLSVNITGIPVPQLVYGQVLQKVTEREKVLTSDPREIEVRGIFKARADAANAALQDPAAAYAKGKADAEQNLDSMKAAHAPADQVAAAQKALESYPKDVDAAKTQWNKDKGLSARAAPPRPHAQPFPGKDEAAQNIARNNFLGIVFCMMFGTAALPHILMRYYTTPSVRQARQSVFWSLFFIFLLYFTAPSLAVLAKYDVYHFLVGSTFADLPAWAANWAKVDPLLLSITDVNKDGIVQLAEIVLGTDIIVLATPEIAGLPYVVSGLVAAGGLAAALSTADGLLLTIANALSHDLYYKMIDPHAPTGRRVTVSKALLVIVALIAAYVTSLKPGDILFLVGAAFSLAASAFFPALVLGVFWRRANKWGAITGMAAGLGVCMYYMYTTYPFFGGVAANQWFNMNPISAGVFGVPIGIVTIVVVSLLTPEPSKNVQELVDHVRYPHLRGDIDTQAA
;
A
#
# COMPACT_ATOMS: atom_id res chain seq x y z
N MET A 1 -14.06 23.82 -4.53
CA MET A 1 -12.92 23.48 -5.40
C MET A 1 -11.72 24.41 -5.19
N ARG A 2 -11.77 25.74 -5.48
CA ARG A 2 -10.57 26.61 -5.34
C ARG A 2 -9.95 26.62 -3.94
N ALA A 3 -10.74 26.66 -2.87
CA ALA A 3 -10.23 26.63 -1.50
C ALA A 3 -9.44 25.33 -1.21
N VAL A 4 -10.00 24.18 -1.61
CA VAL A 4 -9.33 22.87 -1.47
C VAL A 4 -8.02 22.83 -2.23
N THR A 5 -7.96 23.41 -3.44
CA THR A 5 -6.72 23.47 -4.23
C THR A 5 -5.62 24.26 -3.51
N TRP A 6 -5.95 25.43 -2.91
CA TRP A 6 -4.96 26.22 -2.16
C TRP A 6 -4.48 25.52 -0.89
N THR A 7 -5.40 24.86 -0.17
CA THR A 7 -5.03 24.06 1.00
C THR A 7 -4.05 22.95 0.61
N GLN A 8 -4.29 22.28 -0.52
CA GLN A 8 -3.40 21.21 -1.01
C GLN A 8 -2.04 21.71 -1.49
N VAL A 9 -1.96 22.95 -2.02
CA VAL A 9 -0.65 23.55 -2.32
C VAL A 9 0.16 23.76 -1.04
N ALA A 10 -0.46 24.30 0.01
CA ALA A 10 0.21 24.45 1.31
C ALA A 10 0.65 23.10 1.90
N GLN A 11 -0.24 22.10 1.86
CA GLN A 11 0.05 20.73 2.31
C GLN A 11 1.22 20.12 1.52
N TYR A 12 1.27 20.32 0.20
CA TYR A 12 2.35 19.83 -0.63
C TYR A 12 3.71 20.47 -0.30
N ILE A 13 3.75 21.77 -0.02
CA ILE A 13 4.97 22.47 0.38
C ILE A 13 5.49 21.89 1.69
N ILE A 14 4.63 21.65 2.68
CA ILE A 14 5.02 21.02 3.95
C ILE A 14 5.55 19.62 3.69
N LEU A 15 4.84 18.83 2.89
CA LEU A 15 5.19 17.45 2.56
C LEU A 15 6.57 17.36 1.89
N ILE A 16 6.86 18.17 0.88
CA ILE A 16 8.14 18.08 0.16
C ILE A 16 9.32 18.46 1.06
N ILE A 17 9.17 19.47 1.91
CA ILE A 17 10.20 19.86 2.87
C ILE A 17 10.39 18.73 3.91
N ALA A 18 9.30 18.23 4.48
CA ALA A 18 9.31 17.16 5.46
C ALA A 18 9.97 15.88 4.93
N TYR A 19 9.67 15.51 3.68
CA TYR A 19 10.21 14.31 3.05
C TYR A 19 11.68 14.46 2.66
N MET A 20 12.05 15.59 2.04
CA MET A 20 13.41 15.79 1.52
C MET A 20 14.43 16.01 2.63
N THR A 21 14.08 16.69 3.72
CA THR A 21 15.01 17.06 4.81
C THR A 21 15.74 15.85 5.39
N PRO A 22 15.08 14.78 5.89
CA PRO A 22 15.79 13.63 6.45
C PRO A 22 16.56 12.82 5.40
N VAL A 23 16.06 12.73 4.17
CA VAL A 23 16.74 11.98 3.10
C VAL A 23 18.02 12.65 2.67
N VAL A 24 18.00 13.99 2.52
CA VAL A 24 19.20 14.78 2.22
C VAL A 24 20.20 14.70 3.38
N TRP A 25 19.73 14.77 4.62
CA TRP A 25 20.58 14.64 5.80
C TRP A 25 21.29 13.28 5.85
N LEU A 26 20.54 12.18 5.66
CA LEU A 26 21.13 10.83 5.55
C LEU A 26 22.15 10.73 4.44
N SER A 27 21.86 11.31 3.28
CA SER A 27 22.79 11.34 2.15
C SER A 27 24.10 12.03 2.53
N VAL A 28 24.04 13.20 3.18
CA VAL A 28 25.21 13.94 3.66
C VAL A 28 25.99 13.14 4.71
N ASN A 29 25.30 12.55 5.68
CA ASN A 29 25.96 11.79 6.75
C ASN A 29 26.69 10.54 6.21
N ILE A 30 26.10 9.83 5.25
CA ILE A 30 26.66 8.57 4.74
C ILE A 30 27.71 8.81 3.63
N THR A 31 27.54 9.87 2.82
CA THR A 31 28.33 10.05 1.59
C THR A 31 29.00 11.42 1.47
N GLY A 32 28.63 12.39 2.31
CA GLY A 32 29.07 13.79 2.19
C GLY A 32 28.37 14.59 1.08
N ILE A 33 27.45 13.99 0.31
CA ILE A 33 26.81 14.61 -0.86
C ILE A 33 25.31 14.87 -0.58
N PRO A 34 24.82 16.13 -0.77
CA PRO A 34 23.42 16.48 -0.45
C PRO A 34 22.41 16.11 -1.54
N VAL A 35 22.77 15.24 -2.50
CA VAL A 35 21.91 14.81 -3.61
C VAL A 35 21.74 13.28 -3.56
N PRO A 36 20.77 12.79 -2.79
CA PRO A 36 20.59 11.36 -2.53
C PRO A 36 20.40 10.54 -3.81
N GLN A 37 19.79 11.12 -4.83
CA GLN A 37 19.54 10.46 -6.11
C GLN A 37 20.82 10.09 -6.89
N LEU A 38 21.92 10.77 -6.63
CA LEU A 38 23.21 10.50 -7.30
C LEU A 38 24.04 9.44 -6.55
N VAL A 39 23.81 9.26 -5.25
CA VAL A 39 24.69 8.45 -4.40
C VAL A 39 24.08 7.13 -3.95
N TYR A 40 22.75 6.96 -4.06
CA TYR A 40 22.10 5.75 -3.52
C TYR A 40 22.60 4.46 -4.18
N GLY A 41 23.01 4.48 -5.45
CA GLY A 41 23.60 3.32 -6.13
C GLY A 41 24.90 2.84 -5.48
N GLN A 42 25.75 3.78 -5.04
CA GLN A 42 26.99 3.47 -4.32
C GLN A 42 26.69 2.92 -2.92
N VAL A 43 25.71 3.51 -2.22
CA VAL A 43 25.27 3.03 -0.90
C VAL A 43 24.61 1.66 -1.01
N LEU A 44 23.88 1.38 -2.10
CA LEU A 44 23.27 0.08 -2.37
C LEU A 44 24.30 -1.04 -2.44
N GLN A 45 25.50 -0.78 -2.97
CA GLN A 45 26.59 -1.77 -2.96
C GLN A 45 27.00 -2.11 -1.53
N LYS A 46 27.21 -1.09 -0.68
CA LYS A 46 27.54 -1.29 0.75
C LYS A 46 26.44 -2.05 1.50
N VAL A 47 25.17 -1.73 1.23
CA VAL A 47 24.02 -2.46 1.78
C VAL A 47 24.04 -3.93 1.34
N THR A 48 24.33 -4.20 0.07
CA THR A 48 24.38 -5.56 -0.47
C THR A 48 25.52 -6.38 0.14
N GLU A 49 26.69 -5.77 0.33
CA GLU A 49 27.82 -6.42 1.00
C GLU A 49 27.49 -6.72 2.47
N ARG A 50 26.92 -5.76 3.19
CA ARG A 50 26.50 -5.94 4.58
C ARG A 50 25.41 -7.01 4.71
N GLU A 51 24.45 -7.04 3.80
CA GLU A 51 23.39 -8.06 3.76
C GLU A 51 23.96 -9.48 3.63
N LYS A 52 24.97 -9.68 2.79
CA LYS A 52 25.65 -10.97 2.67
C LYS A 52 26.31 -11.39 4.00
N VAL A 53 27.00 -10.45 4.67
CA VAL A 53 27.61 -10.72 5.97
C VAL A 53 26.56 -11.09 7.00
N LEU A 54 25.49 -10.29 7.13
CA LEU A 54 24.43 -10.53 8.10
C LEU A 54 23.70 -11.84 7.87
N THR A 55 23.39 -12.18 6.63
CA THR A 55 22.68 -13.43 6.29
C THR A 55 23.53 -14.69 6.45
N SER A 56 24.86 -14.56 6.49
CA SER A 56 25.79 -15.67 6.72
C SER A 56 26.25 -15.79 8.19
N ASP A 57 25.81 -14.90 9.07
CA ASP A 57 26.12 -14.96 10.51
C ASP A 57 25.49 -16.23 11.11
N PRO A 58 26.25 -17.06 11.85
CA PRO A 58 25.72 -18.26 12.48
C PRO A 58 24.51 -18.00 13.40
N ARG A 59 24.49 -16.89 14.13
CA ARG A 59 23.37 -16.48 15.01
C ARG A 59 22.12 -16.16 14.22
N GLU A 60 22.27 -15.47 13.10
CA GLU A 60 21.16 -15.21 12.18
C GLU A 60 20.58 -16.51 11.61
N ILE A 61 21.45 -17.46 11.24
CA ILE A 61 21.03 -18.77 10.75
C ILE A 61 20.29 -19.55 11.85
N GLU A 62 20.75 -19.48 13.09
CA GLU A 62 20.08 -20.09 14.26
C GLU A 62 18.68 -19.54 14.45
N VAL A 63 18.53 -18.20 14.50
CA VAL A 63 17.23 -17.54 14.65
C VAL A 63 16.28 -17.92 13.52
N ARG A 64 16.75 -17.95 12.27
CA ARG A 64 15.95 -18.42 11.12
C ARG A 64 15.54 -19.88 11.27
N GLY A 65 16.43 -20.72 11.82
CA GLY A 65 16.14 -22.12 12.15
C GLY A 65 15.00 -22.25 13.16
N ILE A 66 15.00 -21.41 14.21
CA ILE A 66 13.92 -21.37 15.21
C ILE A 66 12.59 -20.96 14.57
N PHE A 67 12.58 -19.92 13.72
CA PHE A 67 11.35 -19.52 13.02
C PHE A 67 10.85 -20.59 12.06
N LYS A 68 11.76 -21.27 11.36
CA LYS A 68 11.39 -22.41 10.50
C LYS A 68 10.76 -23.54 11.31
N ALA A 69 11.38 -23.95 12.39
CA ALA A 69 10.85 -25.02 13.25
C ALA A 69 9.45 -24.68 13.80
N ARG A 70 9.24 -23.44 14.24
CA ARG A 70 7.91 -22.97 14.69
C ARG A 70 6.87 -23.00 13.57
N ALA A 71 7.23 -22.55 12.37
CA ALA A 71 6.34 -22.56 11.22
C ALA A 71 5.99 -23.97 10.76
N ASP A 72 6.96 -24.87 10.75
CA ASP A 72 6.78 -26.28 10.37
C ASP A 72 5.90 -27.02 11.41
N ALA A 73 6.11 -26.77 12.71
CA ALA A 73 5.27 -27.29 13.78
C ALA A 73 3.82 -26.78 13.68
N ALA A 74 3.65 -25.49 13.40
CA ALA A 74 2.32 -24.90 13.20
C ALA A 74 1.61 -25.47 11.96
N ASN A 75 2.34 -25.69 10.86
CA ASN A 75 1.80 -26.34 9.67
C ASN A 75 1.35 -27.79 9.95
N ALA A 76 2.13 -28.55 10.72
CA ALA A 76 1.76 -29.91 11.14
C ALA A 76 0.52 -29.90 12.03
N ALA A 77 0.44 -28.98 13.00
CA ALA A 77 -0.70 -28.84 13.89
C ALA A 77 -2.00 -28.45 13.15
N LEU A 78 -1.91 -27.68 12.08
CA LEU A 78 -3.05 -27.28 11.25
C LEU A 78 -3.58 -28.42 10.36
N GLN A 79 -2.88 -29.55 10.21
CA GLN A 79 -3.39 -30.71 9.48
C GLN A 79 -4.49 -31.44 10.28
N ASP A 80 -4.31 -31.59 11.61
CA ASP A 80 -5.33 -32.09 12.52
C ASP A 80 -5.37 -31.25 13.80
N PRO A 81 -6.12 -30.14 13.78
CA PRO A 81 -6.10 -29.18 14.88
C PRO A 81 -6.65 -29.73 16.20
N ALA A 82 -7.60 -30.65 16.15
CA ALA A 82 -8.19 -31.21 17.36
C ALA A 82 -7.20 -32.14 18.09
N ALA A 83 -6.56 -33.05 17.36
CA ALA A 83 -5.56 -33.95 17.93
C ALA A 83 -4.31 -33.15 18.39
N ALA A 84 -3.85 -32.18 17.59
CA ALA A 84 -2.70 -31.34 17.95
C ALA A 84 -2.96 -30.51 19.22
N TYR A 85 -4.17 -29.95 19.37
CA TYR A 85 -4.56 -29.22 20.57
C TYR A 85 -4.57 -30.10 21.82
N ALA A 86 -5.24 -31.28 21.73
CA ALA A 86 -5.33 -32.22 22.85
C ALA A 86 -3.94 -32.73 23.29
N LYS A 87 -3.07 -33.09 22.31
CA LYS A 87 -1.71 -33.52 22.59
C LYS A 87 -0.88 -32.40 23.22
N GLY A 88 -0.86 -31.19 22.64
CA GLY A 88 -0.04 -30.11 23.16
C GLY A 88 -0.47 -29.63 24.54
N LYS A 89 -1.76 -29.72 24.89
CA LYS A 89 -2.26 -29.43 26.22
C LYS A 89 -1.79 -30.53 27.22
N ALA A 90 -1.91 -31.80 26.87
CA ALA A 90 -1.46 -32.88 27.68
C ALA A 90 0.06 -32.84 27.91
N ASP A 91 0.85 -32.51 26.87
CA ASP A 91 2.31 -32.36 26.97
C ASP A 91 2.69 -31.21 27.92
N ALA A 92 1.95 -30.08 27.91
CA ALA A 92 2.19 -28.97 28.80
C ALA A 92 1.84 -29.31 30.26
N GLU A 93 0.73 -29.99 30.51
CA GLU A 93 0.34 -30.49 31.81
C GLU A 93 1.38 -31.51 32.38
N GLN A 94 1.77 -32.47 31.57
CA GLN A 94 2.77 -33.49 31.95
C GLN A 94 4.13 -32.84 32.23
N ASN A 95 4.54 -31.82 31.47
CA ASN A 95 5.79 -31.09 31.73
C ASN A 95 5.76 -30.37 33.09
N LEU A 96 4.66 -29.73 33.42
CA LEU A 96 4.49 -29.05 34.72
C LEU A 96 4.55 -30.07 35.87
N ASP A 97 3.86 -31.21 35.73
CA ASP A 97 3.83 -32.24 36.77
C ASP A 97 5.18 -32.91 36.94
N SER A 98 5.89 -33.15 35.85
CA SER A 98 7.26 -33.75 35.91
C SER A 98 8.25 -32.80 36.58
N MET A 99 8.18 -31.50 36.31
CA MET A 99 9.01 -30.48 36.96
C MET A 99 8.73 -30.36 38.46
N LYS A 100 7.46 -30.44 38.86
CA LYS A 100 7.05 -30.47 40.27
C LYS A 100 7.57 -31.73 40.98
N ALA A 101 7.42 -32.88 40.35
CA ALA A 101 7.89 -34.18 40.89
C ALA A 101 9.42 -34.22 41.02
N ALA A 102 10.14 -33.62 40.06
CA ALA A 102 11.60 -33.53 40.08
C ALA A 102 12.16 -32.46 41.04
N HIS A 103 11.30 -31.74 41.80
CA HIS A 103 11.69 -30.61 42.65
C HIS A 103 12.57 -29.60 41.89
N ALA A 104 12.22 -29.30 40.64
CA ALA A 104 12.93 -28.34 39.81
C ALA A 104 12.93 -26.92 40.44
N PRO A 105 13.91 -26.07 40.10
CA PRO A 105 13.99 -24.71 40.61
C PRO A 105 12.66 -23.95 40.44
N ALA A 106 12.31 -23.06 41.40
CA ALA A 106 11.02 -22.41 41.42
C ALA A 106 10.74 -21.55 40.16
N ASP A 107 11.76 -20.97 39.55
CA ASP A 107 11.70 -20.22 38.29
C ASP A 107 11.30 -21.11 37.12
N GLN A 108 11.79 -22.35 37.05
CA GLN A 108 11.42 -23.28 36.00
C GLN A 108 9.98 -23.81 36.16
N VAL A 109 9.56 -24.11 37.38
CA VAL A 109 8.19 -24.50 37.69
C VAL A 109 7.22 -23.33 37.36
N ALA A 110 7.57 -22.09 37.73
CA ALA A 110 6.78 -20.90 37.39
C ALA A 110 6.69 -20.68 35.87
N ALA A 111 7.78 -20.92 35.14
CA ALA A 111 7.77 -20.83 33.66
C ALA A 111 6.86 -21.89 33.01
N ALA A 112 6.90 -23.14 33.50
CA ALA A 112 6.01 -24.19 33.01
C ALA A 112 4.54 -23.95 33.35
N GLN A 113 4.27 -23.41 34.52
CA GLN A 113 2.91 -23.02 34.92
C GLN A 113 2.38 -21.89 34.02
N LYS A 114 3.18 -20.86 33.78
CA LYS A 114 2.83 -19.76 32.89
C LYS A 114 2.61 -20.23 31.45
N ALA A 115 3.39 -21.21 30.98
CA ALA A 115 3.19 -21.82 29.66
C ALA A 115 1.84 -22.54 29.56
N LEU A 116 1.42 -23.27 30.58
CA LEU A 116 0.10 -23.91 30.64
C LEU A 116 -1.04 -22.88 30.73
N GLU A 117 -0.90 -21.84 31.57
CA GLU A 117 -1.91 -20.78 31.70
C GLU A 117 -2.08 -19.97 30.41
N SER A 118 -0.98 -19.78 29.65
CA SER A 118 -0.99 -19.09 28.36
C SER A 118 -1.38 -19.98 27.18
N TYR A 119 -1.60 -21.29 27.42
CA TYR A 119 -2.03 -22.21 26.38
C TYR A 119 -3.42 -21.81 25.83
N PRO A 120 -3.69 -21.94 24.54
CA PRO A 120 -4.97 -21.56 23.94
C PRO A 120 -6.16 -22.21 24.67
N LYS A 121 -7.23 -21.44 24.88
CA LYS A 121 -8.39 -21.91 25.64
C LYS A 121 -9.21 -22.98 24.92
N ASP A 122 -9.19 -22.93 23.60
CA ASP A 122 -9.95 -23.84 22.72
C ASP A 122 -9.20 -24.05 21.38
N VAL A 123 -9.73 -24.97 20.58
CA VAL A 123 -9.14 -25.35 19.29
C VAL A 123 -9.11 -24.17 18.31
N ASP A 124 -10.09 -23.24 18.37
CA ASP A 124 -10.15 -22.13 17.42
C ASP A 124 -9.15 -21.03 17.79
N ALA A 125 -8.92 -20.79 19.09
CA ALA A 125 -7.84 -19.96 19.57
C ALA A 125 -6.48 -20.53 19.17
N ALA A 126 -6.29 -21.86 19.29
CA ALA A 126 -5.08 -22.55 18.86
C ALA A 126 -4.86 -22.43 17.36
N LYS A 127 -5.89 -22.63 16.53
CA LYS A 127 -5.80 -22.42 15.07
C LYS A 127 -5.38 -20.99 14.72
N THR A 128 -5.92 -20.01 15.43
CA THR A 128 -5.56 -18.60 15.22
C THR A 128 -4.08 -18.37 15.52
N GLN A 129 -3.57 -18.95 16.61
CA GLN A 129 -2.15 -18.87 16.96
C GLN A 129 -1.28 -19.59 15.94
N TRP A 130 -1.62 -20.84 15.55
CA TRP A 130 -0.85 -21.60 14.55
C TRP A 130 -0.86 -20.94 13.17
N ASN A 131 -1.93 -20.26 12.77
CA ASN A 131 -1.94 -19.48 11.52
C ASN A 131 -0.96 -18.29 11.60
N LYS A 132 -0.82 -17.64 12.76
CA LYS A 132 0.22 -16.62 12.98
C LYS A 132 1.62 -17.24 12.91
N ASP A 133 1.85 -18.37 13.60
CA ASP A 133 3.14 -19.04 13.64
C ASP A 133 3.53 -19.61 12.27
N LYS A 134 2.57 -20.10 11.49
CA LYS A 134 2.77 -20.44 10.07
C LYS A 134 3.33 -19.28 9.26
N GLY A 135 2.87 -18.05 9.54
CA GLY A 135 3.37 -16.81 8.92
C GLY A 135 4.86 -16.54 9.19
N LEU A 136 5.44 -17.13 10.25
CA LEU A 136 6.87 -17.03 10.59
C LEU A 136 7.77 -17.67 9.53
N SER A 137 7.23 -18.50 8.64
CA SER A 137 7.97 -19.05 7.49
C SER A 137 8.60 -17.97 6.61
N ALA A 138 7.98 -16.79 6.55
CA ALA A 138 8.53 -15.63 5.85
C ALA A 138 9.82 -15.09 6.50
N ARG A 139 9.94 -15.20 7.84
CA ARG A 139 11.13 -14.79 8.61
C ARG A 139 12.23 -15.88 8.59
N ALA A 140 11.89 -17.11 8.31
CA ALA A 140 12.83 -18.21 8.15
C ALA A 140 13.66 -18.10 6.86
N ALA A 141 13.13 -17.43 5.84
CA ALA A 141 13.84 -17.16 4.60
C ALA A 141 14.75 -15.93 4.71
N PRO A 142 15.91 -15.88 4.05
CA PRO A 142 16.71 -14.67 3.96
C PRO A 142 15.90 -13.55 3.24
N PRO A 143 16.18 -12.26 3.54
CA PRO A 143 15.53 -11.17 2.85
C PRO A 143 15.83 -11.25 1.34
N ARG A 144 14.88 -10.79 0.54
CA ARG A 144 15.12 -10.73 -0.91
C ARG A 144 16.24 -9.71 -1.18
N PRO A 145 17.24 -10.06 -2.02
CA PRO A 145 18.34 -9.15 -2.31
C PRO A 145 17.83 -7.84 -2.90
N HIS A 146 18.19 -6.71 -2.29
CA HIS A 146 17.71 -5.39 -2.70
C HIS A 146 18.22 -4.99 -4.10
N ALA A 147 19.43 -5.40 -4.44
CA ALA A 147 20.05 -5.09 -5.73
C ALA A 147 19.54 -5.99 -6.88
N GLN A 148 18.77 -7.02 -6.59
CA GLN A 148 18.25 -7.94 -7.61
C GLN A 148 16.86 -7.49 -8.07
N PRO A 149 16.67 -7.07 -9.33
CA PRO A 149 15.40 -6.46 -9.78
C PRO A 149 14.22 -7.45 -9.76
N PHE A 150 14.47 -8.72 -10.11
CA PHE A 150 13.44 -9.75 -10.13
C PHE A 150 13.96 -11.02 -9.42
N PRO A 151 13.92 -11.03 -8.06
CA PRO A 151 14.46 -12.15 -7.31
C PRO A 151 13.61 -13.41 -7.49
N GLY A 152 14.28 -14.54 -7.74
CA GLY A 152 13.66 -15.84 -7.89
C GLY A 152 14.70 -16.94 -7.83
N LYS A 153 14.30 -18.15 -7.38
CA LYS A 153 15.17 -19.32 -7.27
C LYS A 153 15.57 -19.87 -8.63
N ASP A 154 14.73 -19.69 -9.62
CA ASP A 154 14.87 -20.14 -11.00
C ASP A 154 14.32 -19.11 -11.97
N GLU A 155 14.49 -19.34 -13.26
CA GLU A 155 14.01 -18.46 -14.32
C GLU A 155 12.47 -18.31 -14.32
N ALA A 156 11.74 -19.36 -13.98
CA ALA A 156 10.28 -19.30 -13.88
C ALA A 156 9.82 -18.34 -12.78
N ALA A 157 10.43 -18.42 -11.59
CA ALA A 157 10.16 -17.53 -10.47
C ALA A 157 10.55 -16.07 -10.79
N GLN A 158 11.68 -15.85 -11.48
CA GLN A 158 12.11 -14.54 -11.94
C GLN A 158 11.12 -13.95 -12.96
N ASN A 159 10.62 -14.76 -13.88
CA ASN A 159 9.61 -14.35 -14.86
C ASN A 159 8.28 -13.98 -14.17
N ILE A 160 7.84 -14.74 -13.17
CA ILE A 160 6.66 -14.40 -12.37
C ILE A 160 6.87 -13.06 -11.65
N ALA A 161 8.02 -12.83 -11.01
CA ALA A 161 8.35 -11.56 -10.35
C ALA A 161 8.33 -10.39 -11.34
N ARG A 162 8.92 -10.56 -12.52
CA ARG A 162 8.92 -9.55 -13.60
C ARG A 162 7.51 -9.25 -14.10
N ASN A 163 6.69 -10.27 -14.35
CA ASN A 163 5.33 -10.09 -14.83
C ASN A 163 4.45 -9.37 -13.79
N ASN A 164 4.63 -9.69 -12.51
CA ASN A 164 3.94 -8.98 -11.42
C ASN A 164 4.37 -7.51 -11.34
N PHE A 165 5.66 -7.21 -11.50
CA PHE A 165 6.14 -5.83 -11.58
C PHE A 165 5.53 -5.07 -12.75
N LEU A 166 5.53 -5.66 -13.96
CA LEU A 166 4.91 -5.06 -15.13
C LEU A 166 3.40 -4.88 -14.96
N GLY A 167 2.73 -5.83 -14.30
CA GLY A 167 1.31 -5.74 -13.95
C GLY A 167 1.01 -4.56 -13.03
N ILE A 168 1.84 -4.32 -12.00
CA ILE A 168 1.70 -3.15 -11.13
C ILE A 168 1.91 -1.86 -11.93
N VAL A 169 2.97 -1.78 -12.75
CA VAL A 169 3.24 -0.61 -13.61
C VAL A 169 2.04 -0.31 -14.51
N PHE A 170 1.49 -1.33 -15.16
CA PHE A 170 0.28 -1.21 -16.00
C PHE A 170 -0.90 -0.63 -15.20
N CYS A 171 -1.21 -1.22 -14.05
CA CYS A 171 -2.33 -0.78 -13.22
C CYS A 171 -2.14 0.65 -12.68
N MET A 172 -0.92 1.00 -12.27
CA MET A 172 -0.60 2.34 -11.80
C MET A 172 -0.71 3.38 -12.91
N MET A 173 -0.23 3.10 -14.12
CA MET A 173 -0.33 4.00 -15.28
C MET A 173 -1.79 4.28 -15.64
N PHE A 174 -2.56 3.25 -15.88
CA PHE A 174 -3.96 3.40 -16.32
C PHE A 174 -4.87 3.87 -15.18
N GLY A 175 -4.59 3.44 -13.95
CA GLY A 175 -5.31 3.92 -12.77
C GLY A 175 -5.11 5.41 -12.54
N THR A 176 -3.87 5.90 -12.60
CA THR A 176 -3.58 7.34 -12.45
C THR A 176 -4.31 8.19 -13.49
N ALA A 177 -4.35 7.73 -14.73
CA ALA A 177 -5.05 8.44 -15.82
C ALA A 177 -6.58 8.46 -15.64
N ALA A 178 -7.13 7.54 -14.84
CA ALA A 178 -8.57 7.34 -14.68
C ALA A 178 -9.13 7.76 -13.32
N LEU A 179 -8.30 8.19 -12.38
CA LEU A 179 -8.75 8.55 -11.02
C LEU A 179 -9.67 9.80 -11.04
N PRO A 180 -10.94 9.67 -10.62
CA PRO A 180 -11.92 10.76 -10.74
C PRO A 180 -11.53 12.03 -9.98
N HIS A 181 -10.93 11.89 -8.79
CA HIS A 181 -10.52 13.02 -7.97
C HIS A 181 -9.36 13.83 -8.57
N ILE A 182 -8.56 13.24 -9.47
CA ILE A 182 -7.55 13.94 -10.26
C ILE A 182 -8.22 14.67 -11.42
N LEU A 183 -9.10 13.99 -12.16
CA LEU A 183 -9.78 14.53 -13.32
C LEU A 183 -10.65 15.75 -12.97
N MET A 184 -11.33 15.72 -11.83
CA MET A 184 -12.14 16.88 -11.36
C MET A 184 -11.35 18.18 -11.18
N ARG A 185 -10.03 18.12 -10.98
CA ARG A 185 -9.20 19.32 -10.79
C ARG A 185 -9.03 20.14 -12.06
N TYR A 186 -9.14 19.51 -13.23
CA TYR A 186 -9.10 20.24 -14.50
C TYR A 186 -10.25 21.25 -14.66
N TYR A 187 -11.37 21.05 -13.96
CA TYR A 187 -12.45 22.05 -13.91
C TYR A 187 -12.07 23.36 -13.19
N THR A 188 -10.96 23.38 -12.46
CA THR A 188 -10.46 24.61 -11.80
C THR A 188 -9.50 25.41 -12.67
N THR A 189 -9.09 24.88 -13.81
CA THR A 189 -8.16 25.55 -14.74
C THR A 189 -8.94 26.40 -15.74
N PRO A 190 -8.54 27.69 -15.95
CA PRO A 190 -9.27 28.59 -16.82
C PRO A 190 -9.14 28.26 -18.32
N SER A 191 -8.09 27.58 -18.74
CA SER A 191 -7.84 27.30 -20.15
C SER A 191 -7.08 25.98 -20.36
N VAL A 192 -7.18 25.42 -21.58
CA VAL A 192 -6.44 24.21 -21.99
C VAL A 192 -4.94 24.40 -21.89
N ARG A 193 -4.42 25.59 -22.23
CA ARG A 193 -3.00 25.91 -22.10
C ARG A 193 -2.54 25.82 -20.65
N GLN A 194 -3.31 26.40 -19.72
CA GLN A 194 -2.99 26.34 -18.30
C GLN A 194 -3.13 24.91 -17.74
N ALA A 195 -4.12 24.12 -18.22
CA ALA A 195 -4.25 22.72 -17.86
C ALA A 195 -3.00 21.93 -18.26
N ARG A 196 -2.52 22.10 -19.50
CA ARG A 196 -1.26 21.44 -19.97
C ARG A 196 -0.04 21.88 -19.16
N GLN A 197 0.05 23.15 -18.84
CA GLN A 197 1.15 23.71 -18.04
C GLN A 197 1.11 23.17 -16.59
N SER A 198 -0.08 23.02 -16.00
CA SER A 198 -0.24 22.42 -14.69
C SER A 198 0.16 20.94 -14.65
N VAL A 199 -0.14 20.18 -15.72
CA VAL A 199 0.32 18.78 -15.85
C VAL A 199 1.85 18.70 -15.87
N PHE A 200 2.52 19.55 -16.62
CA PHE A 200 3.98 19.57 -16.67
C PHE A 200 4.60 19.79 -15.28
N TRP A 201 4.14 20.81 -14.56
CA TRP A 201 4.66 21.08 -13.22
C TRP A 201 4.30 19.98 -12.21
N SER A 202 3.09 19.44 -12.29
CA SER A 202 2.70 18.29 -11.45
C SER A 202 3.59 17.08 -11.67
N LEU A 203 3.88 16.75 -12.94
CA LEU A 203 4.77 15.64 -13.28
C LEU A 203 6.21 15.89 -12.80
N PHE A 204 6.70 17.13 -12.91
CA PHE A 204 8.03 17.48 -12.41
C PHE A 204 8.15 17.24 -10.89
N PHE A 205 7.19 17.72 -10.12
CA PHE A 205 7.21 17.55 -8.66
C PHE A 205 6.94 16.10 -8.22
N ILE A 206 6.08 15.38 -8.92
CA ILE A 206 5.87 13.95 -8.69
C ILE A 206 7.15 13.18 -8.99
N PHE A 207 7.80 13.45 -10.13
CA PHE A 207 9.07 12.84 -10.48
C PHE A 207 10.15 13.06 -9.41
N LEU A 208 10.27 14.29 -8.90
CA LEU A 208 11.24 14.61 -7.85
C LEU A 208 11.07 13.71 -6.61
N LEU A 209 9.84 13.54 -6.13
CA LEU A 209 9.56 12.69 -4.97
C LEU A 209 9.79 11.21 -5.27
N TYR A 210 9.24 10.70 -6.37
CA TYR A 210 9.37 9.28 -6.71
C TYR A 210 10.82 8.89 -7.08
N PHE A 211 11.57 9.80 -7.68
CA PHE A 211 13.01 9.58 -7.97
C PHE A 211 13.85 9.58 -6.69
N THR A 212 13.38 10.22 -5.63
CA THR A 212 14.04 10.21 -4.31
C THR A 212 13.67 8.97 -3.48
N ALA A 213 12.53 8.31 -3.73
CA ALA A 213 12.07 7.19 -2.92
C ALA A 213 13.05 6.00 -2.85
N PRO A 214 13.69 5.54 -3.96
CA PRO A 214 14.73 4.52 -3.89
C PRO A 214 15.91 4.93 -3.01
N SER A 215 16.28 6.21 -3.05
CA SER A 215 17.36 6.74 -2.22
C SER A 215 17.02 6.65 -0.73
N LEU A 216 15.82 7.06 -0.34
CA LEU A 216 15.34 6.90 1.03
C LEU A 216 15.42 5.44 1.48
N ALA A 217 14.90 4.52 0.68
CA ALA A 217 14.88 3.10 1.01
C ALA A 217 16.29 2.53 1.25
N VAL A 218 17.23 2.88 0.38
CA VAL A 218 18.62 2.40 0.49
C VAL A 218 19.35 3.03 1.67
N LEU A 219 19.18 4.34 1.88
CA LEU A 219 19.86 5.06 2.98
C LEU A 219 19.32 4.62 4.35
N ALA A 220 18.01 4.49 4.50
CA ALA A 220 17.39 3.99 5.74
C ALA A 220 17.80 2.53 6.01
N LYS A 221 17.85 1.68 4.98
CA LYS A 221 18.29 0.29 5.11
C LYS A 221 19.77 0.22 5.51
N TYR A 222 20.60 1.13 4.98
CA TYR A 222 21.99 1.23 5.37
C TYR A 222 22.15 1.48 6.88
N ASP A 223 21.43 2.44 7.42
CA ASP A 223 21.46 2.76 8.84
C ASP A 223 20.97 1.61 9.72
N VAL A 224 19.83 1.01 9.38
CA VAL A 224 19.30 -0.14 10.12
C VAL A 224 20.30 -1.30 10.13
N TYR A 225 20.91 -1.62 8.99
CA TYR A 225 21.84 -2.76 8.88
C TYR A 225 23.20 -2.53 9.55
N HIS A 226 23.63 -1.27 9.70
CA HIS A 226 24.92 -0.97 10.30
C HIS A 226 24.83 -0.61 11.79
N PHE A 227 23.71 -0.03 12.25
CA PHE A 227 23.60 0.50 13.58
C PHE A 227 22.58 -0.24 14.46
N LEU A 228 21.53 -0.85 13.90
CA LEU A 228 20.57 -1.59 14.68
C LEU A 228 20.90 -3.09 14.74
N VAL A 229 21.23 -3.71 13.60
CA VAL A 229 21.60 -5.14 13.56
C VAL A 229 22.99 -5.33 14.13
N GLY A 230 23.10 -6.19 15.14
CA GLY A 230 24.32 -6.43 15.90
C GLY A 230 24.48 -5.60 17.17
N SER A 231 23.53 -4.68 17.46
CA SER A 231 23.48 -3.99 18.76
C SER A 231 22.99 -4.94 19.86
N THR A 232 23.27 -4.62 21.12
CA THR A 232 22.73 -5.37 22.25
C THR A 232 21.29 -4.94 22.52
N PHE A 233 20.45 -5.85 23.03
CA PHE A 233 19.09 -5.52 23.47
C PHE A 233 19.07 -4.49 24.61
N ALA A 234 20.17 -4.38 25.37
CA ALA A 234 20.31 -3.37 26.43
C ALA A 234 20.54 -1.96 25.87
N ASP A 235 21.21 -1.85 24.72
CA ASP A 235 21.62 -0.58 24.10
C ASP A 235 20.86 -0.31 22.79
N LEU A 236 19.59 -0.68 22.74
CA LEU A 236 18.75 -0.37 21.58
C LEU A 236 18.63 1.14 21.38
N PRO A 237 18.75 1.63 20.13
CA PRO A 237 18.50 3.03 19.82
C PRO A 237 17.13 3.49 20.34
N ALA A 238 17.08 4.67 20.95
CA ALA A 238 15.86 5.20 21.57
C ALA A 238 14.66 5.23 20.61
N TRP A 239 14.89 5.50 19.34
CA TRP A 239 13.84 5.47 18.32
C TRP A 239 13.20 4.08 18.19
N ALA A 240 14.00 3.02 18.21
CA ALA A 240 13.51 1.65 18.08
C ALA A 240 12.64 1.26 19.29
N ALA A 241 13.10 1.58 20.50
CA ALA A 241 12.34 1.35 21.74
C ALA A 241 11.03 2.15 21.79
N ASN A 242 11.02 3.38 21.27
CA ASN A 242 9.84 4.25 21.25
C ASN A 242 8.79 3.74 20.25
N TRP A 243 9.18 3.43 19.03
CA TRP A 243 8.27 2.94 18.02
C TRP A 243 7.68 1.57 18.35
N ALA A 244 8.46 0.67 18.96
CA ALA A 244 7.97 -0.61 19.45
C ALA A 244 6.84 -0.50 20.50
N LYS A 245 6.81 0.60 21.26
CA LYS A 245 5.73 0.90 22.22
C LYS A 245 4.47 1.43 21.54
N VAL A 246 4.59 2.07 20.37
CA VAL A 246 3.44 2.64 19.65
C VAL A 246 2.59 1.54 19.04
N ASP A 247 3.17 0.69 18.21
CA ASP A 247 2.47 -0.46 17.61
C ASP A 247 3.51 -1.55 17.24
N PRO A 248 3.44 -2.74 17.86
CA PRO A 248 4.32 -3.86 17.54
C PRO A 248 4.25 -4.33 16.08
N LEU A 249 3.20 -3.97 15.33
CA LEU A 249 3.12 -4.26 13.90
C LEU A 249 3.97 -3.29 13.06
N LEU A 250 4.25 -2.09 13.58
CA LEU A 250 5.13 -1.13 12.92
C LEU A 250 6.59 -1.43 13.22
N LEU A 251 6.92 -1.72 14.47
CA LEU A 251 8.25 -2.15 14.86
C LEU A 251 8.16 -3.12 16.04
N SER A 252 8.73 -4.30 15.88
CA SER A 252 9.03 -5.18 17.02
C SER A 252 10.40 -5.81 16.86
N ILE A 253 11.12 -5.91 17.99
CA ILE A 253 12.43 -6.53 18.07
C ILE A 253 12.34 -7.51 19.24
N THR A 254 12.56 -8.80 18.97
CA THR A 254 12.38 -9.85 19.97
C THR A 254 13.58 -10.78 19.97
N ASP A 255 14.28 -10.87 21.09
CA ASP A 255 15.38 -11.82 21.29
C ASP A 255 14.83 -13.27 21.33
N VAL A 256 14.99 -13.97 20.23
CA VAL A 256 14.40 -15.31 20.00
C VAL A 256 15.33 -16.43 20.47
N ASN A 257 16.64 -16.25 20.27
CA ASN A 257 17.67 -17.20 20.67
C ASN A 257 18.25 -16.89 22.07
N LYS A 258 17.87 -15.73 22.65
CA LYS A 258 18.28 -15.27 23.99
C LYS A 258 19.79 -15.03 24.11
N ASP A 259 20.43 -14.56 23.06
CA ASP A 259 21.85 -14.20 23.06
C ASP A 259 22.12 -12.74 23.43
N GLY A 260 21.06 -11.93 23.56
CA GLY A 260 21.14 -10.52 23.92
C GLY A 260 21.62 -9.59 22.80
N ILE A 261 21.77 -10.10 21.58
CA ILE A 261 22.24 -9.35 20.40
C ILE A 261 21.14 -9.37 19.34
N VAL A 262 20.89 -8.25 18.70
CA VAL A 262 19.83 -8.12 17.68
C VAL A 262 20.28 -8.73 16.35
N GLN A 263 19.61 -9.76 15.90
CA GLN A 263 19.77 -10.33 14.56
C GLN A 263 18.74 -9.74 13.59
N LEU A 264 19.05 -9.84 12.29
CA LEU A 264 18.19 -9.28 11.23
C LEU A 264 16.79 -9.94 11.22
N ALA A 265 16.73 -11.25 11.41
CA ALA A 265 15.46 -12.00 11.47
C ALA A 265 14.61 -11.66 12.71
N GLU A 266 15.17 -11.07 13.75
CA GLU A 266 14.46 -10.66 14.97
C GLU A 266 13.75 -9.34 14.86
N ILE A 267 14.07 -8.56 13.81
CA ILE A 267 13.45 -7.26 13.56
C ILE A 267 12.22 -7.46 12.67
N VAL A 268 11.09 -6.95 13.10
CA VAL A 268 9.91 -6.70 12.27
C VAL A 268 9.80 -5.20 12.07
N LEU A 269 10.01 -4.74 10.86
CA LEU A 269 9.89 -3.35 10.46
C LEU A 269 8.77 -3.23 9.42
N GLY A 270 7.66 -2.63 9.81
CA GLY A 270 6.54 -2.38 8.92
C GLY A 270 6.92 -1.42 7.80
N THR A 271 6.39 -1.65 6.60
CA THR A 271 6.69 -0.81 5.44
C THR A 271 6.25 0.64 5.63
N ASP A 272 5.16 0.84 6.34
CA ASP A 272 4.51 2.15 6.50
C ASP A 272 5.23 3.09 7.48
N ILE A 273 6.14 2.56 8.32
CA ILE A 273 6.88 3.37 9.32
C ILE A 273 8.11 4.05 8.72
N ILE A 274 8.70 3.51 7.66
CA ILE A 274 10.05 3.89 7.20
C ILE A 274 10.19 5.41 7.02
N VAL A 275 9.23 6.03 6.33
CA VAL A 275 9.26 7.49 6.09
C VAL A 275 9.15 8.27 7.39
N LEU A 276 8.27 7.85 8.30
CA LEU A 276 8.00 8.55 9.56
C LEU A 276 9.14 8.42 10.57
N ALA A 277 9.80 7.25 10.61
CA ALA A 277 10.93 6.99 11.51
C ALA A 277 12.27 7.52 10.97
N THR A 278 12.36 7.83 9.68
CA THR A 278 13.63 8.27 9.05
C THR A 278 14.33 9.43 9.78
N PRO A 279 13.65 10.49 10.29
CA PRO A 279 14.33 11.55 11.03
C PRO A 279 15.00 11.05 12.31
N GLU A 280 14.36 10.13 13.01
CA GLU A 280 14.88 9.56 14.26
C GLU A 280 16.02 8.57 13.97
N ILE A 281 15.88 7.75 12.90
CA ILE A 281 16.96 6.88 12.39
C ILE A 281 18.18 7.74 12.04
N ALA A 282 17.97 8.88 11.38
CA ALA A 282 19.02 9.82 10.98
C ALA A 282 19.62 10.64 12.13
N GLY A 283 19.15 10.47 13.36
CA GLY A 283 19.61 11.26 14.52
C GLY A 283 19.22 12.74 14.47
N LEU A 284 18.16 13.09 13.72
CA LEU A 284 17.70 14.47 13.62
C LEU A 284 16.90 14.89 14.89
N PRO A 285 16.87 16.20 15.22
CA PRO A 285 16.10 16.71 16.35
C PRO A 285 14.61 16.36 16.23
N TYR A 286 13.93 16.19 17.38
CA TYR A 286 12.50 15.86 17.46
C TYR A 286 11.57 16.81 16.70
N VAL A 287 11.99 18.06 16.49
CA VAL A 287 11.25 19.05 15.68
C VAL A 287 11.11 18.58 14.23
N VAL A 288 12.15 17.93 13.70
CA VAL A 288 12.10 17.37 12.33
C VAL A 288 11.19 16.16 12.28
N SER A 289 11.19 15.30 13.30
CA SER A 289 10.23 14.19 13.41
C SER A 289 8.79 14.72 13.44
N GLY A 290 8.53 15.81 14.20
CA GLY A 290 7.25 16.50 14.19
C GLY A 290 6.87 17.07 12.82
N LEU A 291 7.83 17.64 12.08
CA LEU A 291 7.62 18.13 10.72
C LEU A 291 7.27 16.98 9.75
N VAL A 292 7.96 15.85 9.85
CA VAL A 292 7.68 14.67 9.01
C VAL A 292 6.32 14.07 9.34
N ALA A 293 5.95 14.00 10.62
CA ALA A 293 4.61 13.58 11.03
C ALA A 293 3.52 14.51 10.47
N ALA A 294 3.74 15.83 10.54
CA ALA A 294 2.84 16.83 9.95
C ALA A 294 2.77 16.68 8.42
N GLY A 295 3.89 16.39 7.76
CA GLY A 295 3.97 16.12 6.32
C GLY A 295 3.18 14.86 5.94
N GLY A 296 3.31 13.77 6.70
CA GLY A 296 2.54 12.54 6.52
C GLY A 296 1.03 12.78 6.67
N LEU A 297 0.62 13.52 7.72
CA LEU A 297 -0.77 13.91 7.91
C LEU A 297 -1.28 14.81 6.79
N ALA A 298 -0.48 15.77 6.33
CA ALA A 298 -0.82 16.63 5.19
C ALA A 298 -1.04 15.82 3.90
N ALA A 299 -0.21 14.81 3.64
CA ALA A 299 -0.36 13.89 2.51
C ALA A 299 -1.68 13.12 2.58
N ALA A 300 -1.99 12.54 3.75
CA ALA A 300 -3.22 11.80 3.97
C ALA A 300 -4.47 12.69 3.79
N LEU A 301 -4.49 13.88 4.42
CA LEU A 301 -5.60 14.82 4.33
C LEU A 301 -5.80 15.34 2.91
N SER A 302 -4.74 15.65 2.16
CA SER A 302 -4.85 16.16 0.79
C SER A 302 -5.55 15.17 -0.15
N THR A 303 -5.32 13.88 0.05
CA THR A 303 -5.94 12.80 -0.72
C THR A 303 -7.37 12.54 -0.25
N ALA A 304 -7.59 12.46 1.07
CA ALA A 304 -8.90 12.25 1.67
C ALA A 304 -9.89 13.36 1.27
N ASP A 305 -9.48 14.63 1.31
CA ASP A 305 -10.29 15.76 0.90
C ASP A 305 -10.77 15.64 -0.57
N GLY A 306 -9.86 15.25 -1.47
CA GLY A 306 -10.18 15.06 -2.88
C GLY A 306 -11.15 13.91 -3.11
N LEU A 307 -10.95 12.77 -2.45
CA LEU A 307 -11.78 11.57 -2.59
C LEU A 307 -13.16 11.77 -1.98
N LEU A 308 -13.24 12.27 -0.74
CA LEU A 308 -14.50 12.53 -0.04
C LEU A 308 -15.36 13.54 -0.80
N LEU A 309 -14.74 14.63 -1.30
CA LEU A 309 -15.44 15.62 -2.09
C LEU A 309 -15.97 15.05 -3.41
N THR A 310 -15.19 14.18 -4.07
CA THR A 310 -15.60 13.53 -5.32
C THR A 310 -16.81 12.64 -5.10
N ILE A 311 -16.77 11.77 -4.09
CA ILE A 311 -17.87 10.86 -3.75
C ILE A 311 -19.11 11.65 -3.31
N ALA A 312 -18.94 12.64 -2.42
CA ALA A 312 -20.05 13.45 -1.95
C ALA A 312 -20.71 14.24 -3.09
N ASN A 313 -19.93 14.76 -4.06
CA ASN A 313 -20.49 15.44 -5.23
C ASN A 313 -21.22 14.47 -6.16
N ALA A 314 -20.67 13.27 -6.44
CA ALA A 314 -21.35 12.28 -7.25
C ALA A 314 -22.70 11.88 -6.63
N LEU A 315 -22.73 11.63 -5.34
CA LEU A 315 -23.97 11.24 -4.64
C LEU A 315 -24.97 12.41 -4.53
N SER A 316 -24.51 13.63 -4.21
CA SER A 316 -25.39 14.78 -3.98
C SER A 316 -25.84 15.45 -5.27
N HIS A 317 -24.95 15.61 -6.25
CA HIS A 317 -25.27 16.29 -7.48
C HIS A 317 -25.81 15.33 -8.55
N ASP A 318 -25.13 14.22 -8.81
CA ASP A 318 -25.52 13.36 -9.92
C ASP A 318 -26.67 12.42 -9.54
N LEU A 319 -26.64 11.82 -8.34
CA LEU A 319 -27.71 10.95 -7.89
C LEU A 319 -28.90 11.75 -7.29
N TYR A 320 -28.65 12.54 -6.22
CA TYR A 320 -29.75 13.20 -5.51
C TYR A 320 -30.38 14.31 -6.37
N TYR A 321 -29.59 15.30 -6.83
CA TYR A 321 -30.15 16.46 -7.53
C TYR A 321 -30.64 16.13 -8.96
N LYS A 322 -29.88 15.36 -9.75
CA LYS A 322 -30.31 15.08 -11.14
C LYS A 322 -31.36 13.97 -11.27
N MET A 323 -31.35 12.99 -10.36
CA MET A 323 -32.20 11.80 -10.50
C MET A 323 -33.37 11.76 -9.49
N ILE A 324 -33.17 12.22 -8.23
CA ILE A 324 -34.16 12.09 -7.15
C ILE A 324 -34.99 13.39 -7.02
N ASP A 325 -34.35 14.55 -6.83
CA ASP A 325 -35.04 15.84 -6.63
C ASP A 325 -34.39 16.96 -7.47
N PRO A 326 -34.74 17.07 -8.77
CA PRO A 326 -34.21 18.11 -9.67
C PRO A 326 -34.57 19.54 -9.28
N HIS A 327 -35.61 19.72 -8.44
CA HIS A 327 -36.08 21.03 -8.00
C HIS A 327 -35.55 21.43 -6.61
N ALA A 328 -34.68 20.64 -6.01
CA ALA A 328 -34.15 20.91 -4.67
C ALA A 328 -33.48 22.30 -4.61
N PRO A 329 -33.79 23.15 -3.63
CA PRO A 329 -33.15 24.42 -3.43
C PRO A 329 -31.65 24.24 -3.05
N THR A 330 -30.84 25.26 -3.40
CA THR A 330 -29.39 25.20 -3.18
C THR A 330 -28.98 24.86 -1.74
N GLY A 331 -29.68 25.43 -0.75
CA GLY A 331 -29.43 25.15 0.66
C GLY A 331 -29.59 23.65 1.01
N ARG A 332 -30.68 23.02 0.53
CA ARG A 332 -30.93 21.59 0.75
C ARG A 332 -29.86 20.70 0.08
N ARG A 333 -29.45 21.06 -1.16
CA ARG A 333 -28.36 20.34 -1.86
C ARG A 333 -27.05 20.38 -1.08
N VAL A 334 -26.68 21.54 -0.54
CA VAL A 334 -25.49 21.70 0.28
C VAL A 334 -25.59 20.89 1.57
N THR A 335 -26.74 20.87 2.23
CA THR A 335 -26.96 20.07 3.45
C THR A 335 -26.84 18.58 3.17
N VAL A 336 -27.48 18.08 2.08
CA VAL A 336 -27.38 16.68 1.67
C VAL A 336 -25.93 16.32 1.33
N SER A 337 -25.19 17.19 0.62
CA SER A 337 -23.77 16.95 0.30
C SER A 337 -22.92 16.83 1.58
N LYS A 338 -23.13 17.70 2.56
CA LYS A 338 -22.43 17.66 3.85
C LYS A 338 -22.76 16.37 4.64
N ALA A 339 -24.02 15.98 4.69
CA ALA A 339 -24.45 14.75 5.36
C ALA A 339 -23.82 13.51 4.71
N LEU A 340 -23.86 13.42 3.39
CA LEU A 340 -23.25 12.34 2.63
C LEU A 340 -21.71 12.28 2.83
N LEU A 341 -21.05 13.43 2.87
CA LEU A 341 -19.62 13.50 3.14
C LEU A 341 -19.27 12.90 4.51
N VAL A 342 -20.03 13.23 5.56
CA VAL A 342 -19.83 12.66 6.90
C VAL A 342 -20.08 11.15 6.90
N ILE A 343 -21.14 10.69 6.26
CA ILE A 343 -21.45 9.26 6.16
C ILE A 343 -20.31 8.48 5.48
N VAL A 344 -19.84 8.98 4.33
CA VAL A 344 -18.74 8.35 3.61
C VAL A 344 -17.46 8.35 4.44
N ALA A 345 -17.16 9.43 5.15
CA ALA A 345 -15.99 9.51 6.04
C ALA A 345 -16.08 8.49 7.18
N LEU A 346 -17.26 8.30 7.80
CA LEU A 346 -17.45 7.30 8.85
C LEU A 346 -17.29 5.86 8.32
N ILE A 347 -17.84 5.58 7.13
CA ILE A 347 -17.66 4.27 6.49
C ILE A 347 -16.18 4.02 6.20
N ALA A 348 -15.46 5.01 5.65
CA ALA A 348 -14.03 4.90 5.37
C ALA A 348 -13.22 4.67 6.65
N ALA A 349 -13.53 5.40 7.74
CA ALA A 349 -12.89 5.22 9.04
C ALA A 349 -13.13 3.81 9.61
N TYR A 350 -14.36 3.30 9.50
CA TYR A 350 -14.69 1.94 9.92
C TYR A 350 -13.91 0.89 9.13
N VAL A 351 -13.88 0.97 7.80
CA VAL A 351 -13.13 0.04 6.95
C VAL A 351 -11.63 0.09 7.27
N THR A 352 -11.09 1.29 7.49
CA THR A 352 -9.68 1.46 7.88
C THR A 352 -9.37 0.82 9.22
N SER A 353 -10.30 0.88 10.19
CA SER A 353 -10.12 0.25 11.50
C SER A 353 -9.99 -1.28 11.44
N LEU A 354 -10.49 -1.91 10.39
CA LEU A 354 -10.34 -3.36 10.14
C LEU A 354 -8.93 -3.75 9.66
N LYS A 355 -8.06 -2.78 9.36
CA LYS A 355 -6.69 -2.99 8.85
C LYS A 355 -6.63 -4.01 7.71
N PRO A 356 -7.32 -3.80 6.57
CA PRO A 356 -7.44 -4.79 5.51
C PRO A 356 -6.14 -5.07 4.75
N GLY A 357 -5.12 -4.23 4.92
CA GLY A 357 -3.80 -4.38 4.31
C GLY A 357 -2.90 -3.20 4.62
N ASP A 358 -1.65 -3.26 4.16
CA ASP A 358 -0.73 -2.13 4.18
C ASP A 358 -1.15 -1.04 3.17
N ILE A 359 -0.62 0.16 3.35
CA ILE A 359 -0.97 1.34 2.52
C ILE A 359 -0.65 1.07 1.04
N LEU A 360 0.50 0.44 0.76
CA LEU A 360 0.93 0.16 -0.60
C LEU A 360 -0.06 -0.75 -1.34
N PHE A 361 -0.53 -1.82 -0.66
CA PHE A 361 -1.51 -2.72 -1.24
C PHE A 361 -2.85 -2.01 -1.50
N LEU A 362 -3.36 -1.26 -0.52
CA LEU A 362 -4.64 -0.56 -0.64
C LEU A 362 -4.64 0.47 -1.77
N VAL A 363 -3.55 1.23 -1.89
CA VAL A 363 -3.36 2.19 -2.99
C VAL A 363 -3.31 1.47 -4.33
N GLY A 364 -2.49 0.43 -4.47
CA GLY A 364 -2.39 -0.33 -5.72
C GLY A 364 -3.71 -0.99 -6.13
N ALA A 365 -4.47 -1.52 -5.16
CA ALA A 365 -5.81 -2.05 -5.39
C ALA A 365 -6.79 -0.97 -5.89
N ALA A 366 -6.77 0.23 -5.28
CA ALA A 366 -7.59 1.35 -5.72
C ALA A 366 -7.27 1.79 -7.16
N PHE A 367 -5.98 1.82 -7.53
CA PHE A 367 -5.57 2.10 -8.91
C PHE A 367 -6.03 1.02 -9.89
N SER A 368 -5.94 -0.25 -9.53
CA SER A 368 -6.44 -1.36 -10.35
C SER A 368 -7.96 -1.29 -10.57
N LEU A 369 -8.72 -0.96 -9.51
CA LEU A 369 -10.17 -0.76 -9.61
C LEU A 369 -10.52 0.44 -10.49
N ALA A 370 -9.84 1.57 -10.30
CA ALA A 370 -10.06 2.78 -11.12
C ALA A 370 -9.68 2.55 -12.59
N ALA A 371 -8.54 1.88 -12.86
CA ALA A 371 -8.15 1.50 -14.21
C ALA A 371 -9.24 0.66 -14.88
N SER A 372 -9.73 -0.37 -14.20
CA SER A 372 -10.72 -1.30 -14.75
C SER A 372 -12.09 -0.65 -14.98
N ALA A 373 -12.51 0.25 -14.06
CA ALA A 373 -13.81 0.88 -14.14
C ALA A 373 -13.84 2.05 -15.13
N PHE A 374 -12.84 2.94 -15.11
CA PHE A 374 -12.96 4.24 -15.76
C PHE A 374 -12.08 4.41 -17.00
N PHE A 375 -10.86 3.81 -17.01
CA PHE A 375 -9.92 4.03 -18.10
C PHE A 375 -10.46 3.65 -19.48
N PRO A 376 -11.08 2.45 -19.68
CA PRO A 376 -11.64 2.07 -20.98
C PRO A 376 -12.72 3.04 -21.47
N ALA A 377 -13.64 3.44 -20.59
CA ALA A 377 -14.72 4.34 -20.93
C ALA A 377 -14.22 5.76 -21.25
N LEU A 378 -13.22 6.25 -20.48
CA LEU A 378 -12.60 7.55 -20.71
C LEU A 378 -11.89 7.60 -22.05
N VAL A 379 -11.03 6.64 -22.33
CA VAL A 379 -10.23 6.62 -23.57
C VAL A 379 -11.10 6.42 -24.80
N LEU A 380 -11.98 5.41 -24.78
CA LEU A 380 -12.86 5.17 -25.94
C LEU A 380 -13.90 6.29 -26.10
N GLY A 381 -14.38 6.87 -25.00
CA GLY A 381 -15.30 8.03 -25.07
C GLY A 381 -14.67 9.28 -25.70
N VAL A 382 -13.36 9.49 -25.52
CA VAL A 382 -12.63 10.62 -26.12
C VAL A 382 -12.14 10.32 -27.53
N PHE A 383 -11.64 9.11 -27.79
CA PHE A 383 -10.92 8.80 -29.03
C PHE A 383 -11.72 7.98 -30.04
N TRP A 384 -12.88 7.45 -29.68
CA TRP A 384 -13.69 6.63 -30.57
C TRP A 384 -15.13 7.12 -30.68
N ARG A 385 -15.48 7.71 -31.84
CA ARG A 385 -16.80 8.31 -32.13
C ARG A 385 -17.98 7.33 -32.00
N ARG A 386 -17.72 6.02 -32.15
CA ARG A 386 -18.75 4.97 -32.11
C ARG A 386 -19.12 4.56 -30.68
N ALA A 387 -18.28 4.91 -29.67
CA ALA A 387 -18.57 4.64 -28.27
C ALA A 387 -19.89 5.28 -27.85
N ASN A 388 -20.77 4.51 -27.23
CA ASN A 388 -22.07 4.95 -26.80
C ASN A 388 -22.32 4.67 -25.29
N LYS A 389 -23.44 5.18 -24.77
CA LYS A 389 -23.78 5.04 -23.33
C LYS A 389 -23.89 3.59 -22.86
N TRP A 390 -24.45 2.71 -23.68
CA TRP A 390 -24.61 1.30 -23.31
C TRP A 390 -23.29 0.56 -23.26
N GLY A 391 -22.42 0.79 -24.26
CA GLY A 391 -21.06 0.28 -24.23
C GLY A 391 -20.30 0.75 -23.02
N ALA A 392 -20.35 2.05 -22.71
CA ALA A 392 -19.67 2.61 -21.54
C ALA A 392 -20.17 1.99 -20.22
N ILE A 393 -21.48 1.93 -19.99
CA ILE A 393 -22.06 1.36 -18.76
C ILE A 393 -21.68 -0.12 -18.59
N THR A 394 -21.88 -0.92 -19.64
CA THR A 394 -21.61 -2.36 -19.58
C THR A 394 -20.11 -2.65 -19.45
N GLY A 395 -19.26 -1.89 -20.14
CA GLY A 395 -17.82 -2.05 -20.06
C GLY A 395 -17.23 -1.64 -18.72
N MET A 396 -17.72 -0.55 -18.12
CA MET A 396 -17.36 -0.15 -16.77
C MET A 396 -17.77 -1.22 -15.76
N ALA A 397 -18.98 -1.74 -15.85
CA ALA A 397 -19.49 -2.78 -14.96
C ALA A 397 -18.71 -4.11 -15.14
N ALA A 398 -18.44 -4.53 -16.37
CA ALA A 398 -17.70 -5.75 -16.65
C ALA A 398 -16.24 -5.67 -16.19
N GLY A 399 -15.54 -4.57 -16.52
CA GLY A 399 -14.15 -4.36 -16.12
C GLY A 399 -14.00 -4.31 -14.60
N LEU A 400 -14.84 -3.52 -13.92
CA LEU A 400 -14.87 -3.44 -12.46
C LEU A 400 -15.24 -4.80 -11.84
N GLY A 401 -16.26 -5.48 -12.37
CA GLY A 401 -16.73 -6.77 -11.86
C GLY A 401 -15.65 -7.84 -11.89
N VAL A 402 -14.91 -7.96 -13.00
CA VAL A 402 -13.80 -8.91 -13.11
C VAL A 402 -12.66 -8.56 -12.16
N CYS A 403 -12.32 -7.28 -12.04
CA CYS A 403 -11.28 -6.83 -11.12
C CYS A 403 -11.65 -7.14 -9.65
N MET A 404 -12.87 -6.84 -9.24
CA MET A 404 -13.38 -7.14 -7.90
C MET A 404 -13.46 -8.65 -7.63
N TYR A 405 -13.96 -9.43 -8.58
CA TYR A 405 -14.04 -10.88 -8.47
C TYR A 405 -12.66 -11.49 -8.27
N TYR A 406 -11.68 -11.05 -9.08
CA TYR A 406 -10.31 -11.52 -8.96
C TYR A 406 -9.70 -11.17 -7.59
N MET A 407 -9.85 -9.93 -7.13
CA MET A 407 -9.38 -9.53 -5.80
C MET A 407 -10.06 -10.33 -4.69
N TYR A 408 -11.38 -10.52 -4.75
CA TYR A 408 -12.13 -11.27 -3.75
C TYR A 408 -11.66 -12.73 -3.64
N THR A 409 -11.40 -13.40 -4.75
CA THR A 409 -11.01 -14.82 -4.78
C THR A 409 -9.53 -15.06 -4.46
N THR A 410 -8.68 -14.04 -4.57
CA THR A 410 -7.22 -14.20 -4.45
C THR A 410 -6.63 -13.48 -3.24
N TYR A 411 -7.34 -12.48 -2.67
CA TYR A 411 -6.80 -11.69 -1.55
C TYR A 411 -7.15 -12.32 -0.19
N PRO A 412 -6.15 -12.60 0.67
CA PRO A 412 -6.35 -13.33 1.92
C PRO A 412 -7.34 -12.68 2.91
N PHE A 413 -7.43 -11.34 2.95
CA PHE A 413 -8.37 -10.63 3.81
C PHE A 413 -9.84 -11.04 3.56
N PHE A 414 -10.19 -11.36 2.33
CA PHE A 414 -11.52 -11.86 1.96
C PHE A 414 -11.62 -13.39 1.99
N GLY A 415 -10.61 -14.09 2.50
CA GLY A 415 -10.56 -15.55 2.48
C GLY A 415 -10.05 -16.13 1.15
N GLY A 416 -9.54 -15.29 0.26
CA GLY A 416 -8.97 -15.69 -1.02
C GLY A 416 -7.66 -16.46 -0.86
N VAL A 417 -7.37 -17.34 -1.81
CA VAL A 417 -6.18 -18.19 -1.81
C VAL A 417 -5.30 -17.95 -3.05
N ALA A 418 -4.00 -18.07 -2.87
CA ALA A 418 -3.04 -17.89 -3.97
C ALA A 418 -3.23 -18.89 -5.13
N ALA A 419 -3.80 -20.07 -4.86
CA ALA A 419 -4.12 -21.07 -5.88
C ALA A 419 -5.12 -20.55 -6.94
N ASN A 420 -5.91 -19.54 -6.61
CA ASN A 420 -6.86 -18.92 -7.54
C ASN A 420 -6.23 -17.82 -8.41
N GLN A 421 -4.94 -17.55 -8.27
CA GLN A 421 -4.27 -16.51 -9.06
C GLN A 421 -4.13 -16.94 -10.53
N TRP A 422 -4.69 -16.14 -11.42
CA TRP A 422 -4.53 -16.33 -12.86
C TRP A 422 -3.11 -15.93 -13.27
N PHE A 423 -2.40 -16.82 -13.93
CA PHE A 423 -1.02 -16.60 -14.39
C PHE A 423 -0.05 -16.18 -13.29
N ASN A 424 -0.32 -16.56 -12.03
CA ASN A 424 0.45 -16.16 -10.85
C ASN A 424 0.54 -14.63 -10.66
N MET A 425 -0.48 -13.89 -11.11
CA MET A 425 -0.55 -12.44 -10.91
C MET A 425 -1.01 -12.10 -9.50
N ASN A 426 -0.36 -11.12 -8.87
CA ASN A 426 -0.73 -10.65 -7.55
C ASN A 426 -2.10 -9.92 -7.58
N PRO A 427 -2.96 -10.07 -6.57
CA PRO A 427 -4.24 -9.34 -6.46
C PRO A 427 -4.16 -7.84 -6.70
N ILE A 428 -3.08 -7.20 -6.29
CA ILE A 428 -2.83 -5.76 -6.52
C ILE A 428 -2.84 -5.38 -8.01
N SER A 429 -2.54 -6.34 -8.91
CA SER A 429 -2.46 -6.15 -10.36
C SER A 429 -3.73 -6.62 -11.09
N ALA A 430 -4.86 -6.76 -10.39
CA ALA A 430 -6.14 -7.22 -10.98
C ALA A 430 -6.62 -6.40 -12.18
N GLY A 431 -6.19 -5.14 -12.27
CA GLY A 431 -6.50 -4.27 -13.43
C GLY A 431 -5.98 -4.78 -14.76
N VAL A 432 -4.95 -5.65 -14.76
CA VAL A 432 -4.45 -6.32 -15.99
C VAL A 432 -5.55 -7.13 -16.68
N PHE A 433 -6.48 -7.67 -15.91
CA PHE A 433 -7.63 -8.43 -16.44
C PHE A 433 -8.84 -7.53 -16.66
N GLY A 434 -9.11 -6.59 -15.74
CA GLY A 434 -10.28 -5.73 -15.82
C GLY A 434 -10.25 -4.75 -17.00
N VAL A 435 -9.10 -4.12 -17.27
CA VAL A 435 -8.97 -3.12 -18.36
C VAL A 435 -9.24 -3.72 -19.75
N PRO A 436 -8.61 -4.84 -20.16
CA PRO A 436 -8.90 -5.43 -21.47
C PRO A 436 -10.36 -5.87 -21.61
N ILE A 437 -10.94 -6.46 -20.57
CA ILE A 437 -12.36 -6.88 -20.58
C ILE A 437 -13.27 -5.67 -20.72
N GLY A 438 -12.97 -4.58 -19.99
CA GLY A 438 -13.71 -3.32 -20.13
C GLY A 438 -13.65 -2.77 -21.56
N ILE A 439 -12.47 -2.72 -22.18
CA ILE A 439 -12.28 -2.27 -23.56
C ILE A 439 -13.08 -3.14 -24.54
N VAL A 440 -12.91 -4.47 -24.48
CA VAL A 440 -13.60 -5.40 -25.36
C VAL A 440 -15.12 -5.27 -25.22
N THR A 441 -15.62 -5.19 -23.98
CA THR A 441 -17.06 -5.05 -23.73
C THR A 441 -17.60 -3.73 -24.30
N ILE A 442 -16.90 -2.61 -24.12
CA ILE A 442 -17.30 -1.32 -24.69
C ILE A 442 -17.38 -1.42 -26.21
N VAL A 443 -16.36 -1.99 -26.84
CA VAL A 443 -16.30 -2.11 -28.30
C VAL A 443 -17.44 -2.99 -28.80
N VAL A 444 -17.61 -4.18 -28.28
CA VAL A 444 -18.64 -5.15 -28.72
C VAL A 444 -20.04 -4.57 -28.51
N VAL A 445 -20.36 -4.07 -27.31
CA VAL A 445 -21.70 -3.55 -27.03
C VAL A 445 -21.98 -2.28 -27.82
N SER A 446 -21.00 -1.39 -28.00
CA SER A 446 -21.20 -0.20 -28.82
C SER A 446 -21.45 -0.53 -30.28
N LEU A 447 -20.84 -1.58 -30.82
CA LEU A 447 -21.10 -2.04 -32.18
C LEU A 447 -22.48 -2.70 -32.35
N LEU A 448 -22.95 -3.40 -31.32
CA LEU A 448 -24.25 -4.09 -31.30
C LEU A 448 -25.45 -3.15 -30.99
N THR A 449 -25.18 -1.95 -30.51
CA THR A 449 -26.22 -0.99 -30.11
C THR A 449 -26.23 0.25 -31.00
N PRO A 450 -27.33 1.04 -31.02
CA PRO A 450 -27.46 2.20 -31.91
C PRO A 450 -26.30 3.18 -31.78
N GLU A 451 -25.98 3.83 -32.90
CA GLU A 451 -24.93 4.87 -32.93
C GLU A 451 -25.27 6.09 -32.06
N PRO A 452 -24.25 6.75 -31.50
CA PRO A 452 -24.43 8.06 -30.86
C PRO A 452 -25.00 9.06 -31.87
N SER A 453 -25.80 10.04 -31.37
CA SER A 453 -26.30 11.12 -32.21
C SER A 453 -25.16 11.94 -32.83
N LYS A 454 -25.41 12.58 -33.98
CA LYS A 454 -24.40 13.43 -34.66
C LYS A 454 -23.84 14.51 -33.73
N ASN A 455 -24.67 15.12 -32.89
CA ASN A 455 -24.22 16.12 -31.91
C ASN A 455 -23.20 15.57 -30.92
N VAL A 456 -23.33 14.29 -30.50
CA VAL A 456 -22.36 13.63 -29.60
C VAL A 456 -21.06 13.33 -30.35
N GLN A 457 -21.13 12.91 -31.61
CA GLN A 457 -19.95 12.66 -32.44
C GLN A 457 -19.17 13.96 -32.71
N GLU A 458 -19.87 15.07 -32.99
CA GLU A 458 -19.27 16.40 -33.12
C GLU A 458 -18.63 16.87 -31.80
N LEU A 459 -19.27 16.61 -30.65
CA LEU A 459 -18.70 16.93 -29.34
C LEU A 459 -17.37 16.16 -29.12
N VAL A 460 -17.30 14.90 -29.50
CA VAL A 460 -16.06 14.10 -29.41
C VAL A 460 -14.95 14.74 -30.24
N ASP A 461 -15.27 15.24 -31.45
CA ASP A 461 -14.30 15.92 -32.31
C ASP A 461 -13.83 17.25 -31.69
N HIS A 462 -14.74 18.04 -31.15
CA HIS A 462 -14.38 19.29 -30.46
C HIS A 462 -13.49 19.08 -29.23
N VAL A 463 -13.73 18.03 -28.46
CA VAL A 463 -12.88 17.67 -27.31
C VAL A 463 -11.47 17.31 -27.76
N ARG A 464 -11.33 16.68 -28.91
CA ARG A 464 -10.01 16.27 -29.47
C ARG A 464 -9.22 17.45 -30.03
N TYR A 465 -9.88 18.48 -30.56
CA TYR A 465 -9.28 19.64 -31.24
C TYR A 465 -9.65 20.96 -30.53
N PRO A 466 -9.16 21.17 -29.29
CA PRO A 466 -9.57 22.34 -28.49
C PRO A 466 -9.13 23.71 -29.06
N HIS A 467 -8.21 23.72 -30.02
CA HIS A 467 -7.75 24.99 -30.66
C HIS A 467 -8.78 25.64 -31.55
N LEU A 468 -9.78 24.93 -32.04
CA LEU A 468 -10.87 25.48 -32.82
C LEU A 468 -11.80 26.40 -32.00
N ARG A 469 -11.74 26.35 -30.66
CA ARG A 469 -12.50 27.22 -29.75
C ARG A 469 -11.75 28.49 -29.34
N GLY A 470 -10.41 28.51 -29.41
CA GLY A 470 -9.61 29.69 -29.05
C GLY A 470 -9.72 30.84 -30.01
N ASP A 471 -10.06 30.59 -31.29
CA ASP A 471 -10.22 31.64 -32.31
C ASP A 471 -11.58 32.31 -32.23
N ILE A 472 -12.57 31.73 -31.58
CA ILE A 472 -13.92 32.32 -31.41
C ILE A 472 -13.98 33.23 -30.20
N ASP A 473 -13.28 32.92 -29.10
CA ASP A 473 -13.30 33.74 -27.88
C ASP A 473 -12.43 35.02 -28.00
N THR A 474 -11.50 35.08 -28.95
CA THR A 474 -10.70 36.27 -29.25
C THR A 474 -11.42 37.30 -30.15
N GLN A 475 -12.53 36.90 -30.78
CA GLN A 475 -13.37 37.83 -31.57
C GLN A 475 -14.57 38.38 -30.80
N ALA A 476 -14.82 37.91 -29.55
CA ALA A 476 -15.94 38.35 -28.71
C ALA A 476 -15.49 39.13 -27.45
N ALA A 477 -14.21 39.52 -27.34
CA ALA A 477 -13.67 40.44 -26.37
C ALA A 477 -13.14 41.69 -27.10
#